data_d101e40902fe57b82d3f95b1306141ba
#
_entry.id   d101e40902fe57b82d3f95b1306141ba
#
_cell.length_a   1.000
_cell.length_b   1.000
_cell.length_c   1.000
_cell.angle_alpha   90.00
_cell.angle_beta   90.00
_cell.angle_gamma   90.00
#
_symmetry.space_group_name_H-M   'P 1'
#
loop_
_entity.id
_entity.type
_entity.pdbx_description
1 polymer ?
#
loop_
_entity_poly.entity_id
_entity_poly.type
_entity_poly.pdbx_seq_one_letter_code
_entity_poly.pdbx_strand_id
1 'polypeptide(L)'
;MRGALYIGMLSALFHLIFFSGQLQAQELRANVEINAQAATNVDPQVFQELQQAIASFLNERKWSSDNFEDFEKIECSFFINILEAKSNDQYNASLTVIANRPIYNTSYTSTLINRFDKDLTFTYKQFDPLDFNENQFINNLTHTLAFYAYFILGMDYDSYAQNGGEVYFQKAQELVNNVPSTSGFSGWRSFDNNNQNRYWLVNNVLNSRYTSFREGNYTYHRLGLDRLVDSKDTAMLSLLSGMSSFSEVGLDAPNLPIMQLLSDTKKLEWLNLFSEEKSDIKSAALKSLTTIDPNNIEEYRSRFK
;
A
#
# COMPACT_ATOMS: atom_id res chain seq x y z
N MET A 1 -37.86 46.79 -21.62
CA MET A 1 -38.06 45.52 -20.92
C MET A 1 -37.34 44.30 -21.54
N ARG A 2 -37.02 44.26 -22.84
CA ARG A 2 -36.29 43.11 -23.47
C ARG A 2 -34.80 43.04 -23.12
N GLY A 3 -34.12 44.15 -22.82
CA GLY A 3 -32.68 44.14 -22.49
C GLY A 3 -32.35 43.61 -21.11
N ALA A 4 -33.21 43.79 -20.10
CA ALA A 4 -33.01 43.30 -18.74
C ALA A 4 -33.14 41.75 -18.64
N LEU A 5 -33.92 41.12 -19.53
CA LEU A 5 -34.11 39.68 -19.58
C LEU A 5 -32.84 38.95 -20.10
N TYR A 6 -32.13 39.54 -21.06
CA TYR A 6 -30.89 38.96 -21.62
C TYR A 6 -29.71 39.05 -20.65
N ILE A 7 -29.62 40.15 -19.87
CA ILE A 7 -28.56 40.29 -18.85
C ILE A 7 -28.75 39.28 -17.71
N GLY A 8 -30.01 39.04 -17.30
CA GLY A 8 -30.30 38.00 -16.30
C GLY A 8 -30.00 36.56 -16.76
N MET A 9 -30.28 36.24 -18.03
CA MET A 9 -29.95 34.93 -18.61
C MET A 9 -28.45 34.74 -18.80
N LEU A 10 -27.68 35.74 -19.20
CA LEU A 10 -26.21 35.65 -19.30
C LEU A 10 -25.56 35.51 -17.94
N SER A 11 -26.07 36.20 -16.89
CA SER A 11 -25.55 36.08 -15.53
C SER A 11 -25.84 34.69 -14.94
N ALA A 12 -27.01 34.07 -15.21
CA ALA A 12 -27.35 32.73 -14.79
C ALA A 12 -26.50 31.66 -15.49
N LEU A 13 -26.21 31.85 -16.79
CA LEU A 13 -25.32 30.96 -17.55
C LEU A 13 -23.87 31.02 -17.05
N PHE A 14 -23.39 32.21 -16.66
CA PHE A 14 -22.05 32.40 -16.12
C PHE A 14 -21.86 31.78 -14.74
N HIS A 15 -22.91 31.71 -13.90
CA HIS A 15 -22.87 31.05 -12.62
C HIS A 15 -22.95 29.50 -12.73
N LEU A 16 -23.55 28.96 -13.79
CA LEU A 16 -23.59 27.50 -14.05
C LEU A 16 -22.23 26.94 -14.50
N ILE A 17 -21.34 27.76 -15.08
CA ILE A 17 -20.02 27.31 -15.56
C ILE A 17 -19.01 27.25 -14.41
N PHE A 18 -19.22 27.94 -13.28
CA PHE A 18 -18.33 27.90 -12.12
C PHE A 18 -18.65 26.80 -11.08
N PHE A 19 -19.72 26.04 -11.27
CA PHE A 19 -20.01 24.82 -10.50
C PHE A 19 -19.56 23.54 -11.23
N SER A 20 -18.46 23.61 -11.99
CA SER A 20 -17.66 22.41 -12.22
C SER A 20 -17.04 22.08 -10.85
N GLY A 21 -17.74 21.26 -10.07
CA GLY A 21 -17.18 20.65 -8.87
C GLY A 21 -15.81 20.11 -9.27
N GLN A 22 -14.76 20.59 -8.62
CA GLN A 22 -13.46 19.96 -8.74
C GLN A 22 -13.70 18.50 -8.37
N LEU A 23 -13.72 17.62 -9.36
CA LEU A 23 -13.50 16.22 -9.16
C LEU A 23 -12.14 16.16 -8.46
N GLN A 24 -12.16 16.10 -7.13
CA GLN A 24 -10.93 15.90 -6.38
C GLN A 24 -10.42 14.55 -6.84
N ALA A 25 -9.36 14.59 -7.61
CA ALA A 25 -8.66 13.39 -8.01
C ALA A 25 -8.13 12.75 -6.74
N GLN A 26 -8.69 11.60 -6.40
CA GLN A 26 -8.32 10.79 -5.25
C GLN A 26 -7.39 9.70 -5.76
N GLU A 27 -6.29 9.50 -5.09
CA GLU A 27 -5.22 8.62 -5.54
C GLU A 27 -5.54 7.14 -5.31
N LEU A 28 -6.37 6.84 -4.29
CA LEU A 28 -6.72 5.48 -3.92
C LEU A 28 -8.12 5.10 -4.39
N ARG A 29 -8.27 3.85 -4.81
CA ARG A 29 -9.54 3.14 -4.96
C ARG A 29 -9.56 2.00 -3.95
N ALA A 30 -9.87 2.34 -2.70
CA ALA A 30 -9.83 1.43 -1.58
C ALA A 30 -11.15 0.67 -1.42
N ASN A 31 -11.09 -0.66 -1.46
CA ASN A 31 -12.14 -1.54 -0.96
C ASN A 31 -11.87 -1.84 0.51
N VAL A 32 -12.89 -1.70 1.35
CA VAL A 32 -12.78 -1.94 2.81
C VAL A 32 -13.76 -3.03 3.21
N GLU A 33 -13.25 -4.02 3.93
CA GLU A 33 -14.07 -5.11 4.48
C GLU A 33 -13.74 -5.29 5.96
N ILE A 34 -14.78 -5.43 6.79
CA ILE A 34 -14.66 -5.70 8.23
C ILE A 34 -15.30 -7.05 8.55
N ASN A 35 -14.49 -7.98 9.03
CA ASN A 35 -14.99 -9.21 9.65
C ASN A 35 -15.09 -9.01 11.17
N ALA A 36 -16.30 -9.06 11.71
CA ALA A 36 -16.57 -8.86 13.12
C ALA A 36 -17.26 -10.07 13.80
N GLN A 37 -17.07 -11.27 13.25
CA GLN A 37 -17.71 -12.49 13.78
C GLN A 37 -17.34 -12.78 15.24
N ALA A 38 -16.17 -12.35 15.70
CA ALA A 38 -15.74 -12.50 17.09
C ALA A 38 -16.37 -11.49 18.06
N ALA A 39 -16.98 -10.42 17.55
CA ALA A 39 -17.57 -9.33 18.35
C ALA A 39 -19.10 -9.52 18.57
N THR A 40 -19.50 -10.67 19.08
CA THR A 40 -20.91 -11.07 19.23
C THR A 40 -21.74 -10.21 20.18
N ASN A 41 -21.09 -9.38 20.98
CA ASN A 41 -21.69 -8.46 21.96
C ASN A 41 -21.88 -7.04 21.42
N VAL A 42 -21.59 -6.78 20.16
CA VAL A 42 -21.72 -5.47 19.49
C VAL A 42 -22.74 -5.57 18.36
N ASP A 43 -23.55 -4.52 18.18
CA ASP A 43 -24.48 -4.46 17.07
C ASP A 43 -23.72 -4.49 15.73
N PRO A 44 -24.03 -5.42 14.83
CA PRO A 44 -23.38 -5.51 13.51
C PRO A 44 -23.44 -4.20 12.70
N GLN A 45 -24.44 -3.36 12.92
CA GLN A 45 -24.59 -2.06 12.27
C GLN A 45 -23.41 -1.12 12.56
N VAL A 46 -22.82 -1.18 13.75
CA VAL A 46 -21.63 -0.40 14.14
C VAL A 46 -20.48 -0.67 13.17
N PHE A 47 -20.25 -1.94 12.81
CA PHE A 47 -19.17 -2.31 11.89
C PHE A 47 -19.49 -1.99 10.44
N GLN A 48 -20.75 -2.02 10.02
CA GLN A 48 -21.15 -1.57 8.68
C GLN A 48 -20.90 -0.07 8.51
N GLU A 49 -21.25 0.73 9.52
CA GLU A 49 -21.00 2.17 9.50
C GLU A 49 -19.50 2.49 9.57
N LEU A 50 -18.74 1.77 10.42
CA LEU A 50 -17.28 1.90 10.47
C LEU A 50 -16.64 1.57 9.12
N GLN A 51 -17.09 0.52 8.45
CA GLN A 51 -16.60 0.13 7.12
C GLN A 51 -16.81 1.26 6.10
N GLN A 52 -18.00 1.85 6.08
CA GLN A 52 -18.32 2.99 5.19
C GLN A 52 -17.46 4.22 5.54
N ALA A 53 -17.33 4.54 6.83
CA ALA A 53 -16.51 5.65 7.29
C ALA A 53 -15.03 5.49 6.89
N ILE A 54 -14.47 4.27 7.01
CA ILE A 54 -13.10 3.99 6.58
C ILE A 54 -12.97 4.09 5.06
N ALA A 55 -13.94 3.57 4.31
CA ALA A 55 -13.93 3.68 2.86
C ALA A 55 -13.96 5.15 2.40
N SER A 56 -14.81 6.00 3.00
CA SER A 56 -14.83 7.44 2.74
C SER A 56 -13.51 8.10 3.15
N PHE A 57 -12.96 7.76 4.32
CA PHE A 57 -11.69 8.30 4.79
C PHE A 57 -10.54 8.07 3.81
N LEU A 58 -10.46 6.88 3.23
CA LEU A 58 -9.41 6.50 2.28
C LEU A 58 -9.65 7.07 0.88
N ASN A 59 -10.90 7.03 0.39
CA ASN A 59 -11.25 7.35 -0.98
C ASN A 59 -11.56 8.83 -1.22
N GLU A 60 -11.96 9.60 -0.19
CA GLU A 60 -12.38 10.99 -0.36
C GLU A 60 -11.30 11.99 0.08
N ARG A 61 -10.22 11.50 0.71
CA ARG A 61 -9.09 12.32 1.12
C ARG A 61 -8.06 12.42 0.00
N LYS A 62 -7.51 13.61 -0.21
CA LYS A 62 -6.36 13.84 -1.09
C LYS A 62 -5.07 13.52 -0.32
N TRP A 63 -4.31 12.54 -0.81
CA TRP A 63 -3.08 12.04 -0.19
C TRP A 63 -1.81 12.63 -0.83
N SER A 64 -1.93 13.19 -2.04
CA SER A 64 -0.83 13.82 -2.78
C SER A 64 -1.22 15.21 -3.30
N SER A 65 -0.27 15.90 -3.93
CA SER A 65 -0.55 17.12 -4.69
C SER A 65 -0.98 16.85 -6.13
N ASP A 66 -0.80 15.61 -6.59
CA ASP A 66 -1.04 15.24 -7.98
C ASP A 66 -2.53 15.03 -8.28
N ASN A 67 -2.86 15.06 -9.54
CA ASN A 67 -4.21 14.77 -10.00
C ASN A 67 -4.18 13.44 -10.75
N PHE A 68 -4.91 12.46 -10.21
CA PHE A 68 -5.03 11.13 -10.79
C PHE A 68 -6.30 11.07 -11.65
N GLU A 69 -6.18 10.59 -12.87
CA GLU A 69 -7.33 10.18 -13.64
C GLU A 69 -7.93 8.89 -13.04
N ASP A 70 -9.19 8.59 -13.36
CA ASP A 70 -9.88 7.45 -12.72
C ASP A 70 -9.19 6.10 -12.96
N PHE A 71 -8.53 5.93 -14.11
CA PHE A 71 -7.77 4.73 -14.46
C PHE A 71 -6.37 4.68 -13.84
N GLU A 72 -5.88 5.79 -13.28
CA GLU A 72 -4.57 5.87 -12.60
C GLU A 72 -4.67 5.57 -11.11
N LYS A 73 -5.90 5.55 -10.55
CA LYS A 73 -6.10 5.27 -9.13
C LYS A 73 -5.54 3.92 -8.73
N ILE A 74 -4.86 3.91 -7.59
CA ILE A 74 -4.24 2.72 -7.04
C ILE A 74 -5.32 1.83 -6.41
N GLU A 75 -5.57 0.68 -7.01
CA GLU A 75 -6.50 -0.30 -6.45
C GLU A 75 -5.91 -0.95 -5.21
N CYS A 76 -6.61 -0.81 -4.09
CA CYS A 76 -6.18 -1.39 -2.82
C CYS A 76 -7.34 -1.93 -2.01
N SER A 77 -7.04 -2.87 -1.12
CA SER A 77 -8.00 -3.50 -0.23
C SER A 77 -7.49 -3.46 1.20
N PHE A 78 -8.40 -3.14 2.12
CA PHE A 78 -8.18 -3.10 3.56
C PHE A 78 -9.14 -4.07 4.24
N PHE A 79 -8.62 -5.21 4.70
CA PHE A 79 -9.40 -6.22 5.42
C PHE A 79 -9.11 -6.12 6.91
N ILE A 80 -10.09 -5.67 7.68
CA ILE A 80 -10.00 -5.56 9.14
C ILE A 80 -10.71 -6.75 9.75
N ASN A 81 -9.99 -7.55 10.53
CA ASN A 81 -10.57 -8.66 11.27
C ASN A 81 -10.59 -8.31 12.75
N ILE A 82 -11.79 -8.11 13.30
CA ILE A 82 -12.00 -7.86 14.72
C ILE A 82 -11.77 -9.16 15.47
N LEU A 83 -10.76 -9.16 16.33
CA LEU A 83 -10.36 -10.33 17.14
C LEU A 83 -11.08 -10.32 18.49
N GLU A 84 -11.32 -9.15 19.05
CA GLU A 84 -11.94 -8.97 20.35
C GLU A 84 -12.62 -7.59 20.44
N ALA A 85 -13.85 -7.56 20.95
CA ALA A 85 -14.53 -6.34 21.35
C ALA A 85 -14.50 -6.24 22.89
N LYS A 86 -13.77 -5.26 23.41
CA LYS A 86 -13.65 -4.99 24.85
C LYS A 86 -14.75 -4.05 25.34
N SER A 87 -14.86 -3.89 26.65
CA SER A 87 -15.66 -2.82 27.23
C SER A 87 -15.17 -1.44 26.75
N ASN A 88 -16.05 -0.44 26.72
CA ASN A 88 -15.76 0.95 26.31
C ASN A 88 -15.41 1.12 24.80
N ASP A 89 -16.09 0.36 23.93
CA ASP A 89 -15.98 0.51 22.47
C ASP A 89 -14.54 0.36 21.95
N GLN A 90 -13.70 -0.36 22.67
CA GLN A 90 -12.34 -0.68 22.28
C GLN A 90 -12.31 -2.03 21.57
N TYR A 91 -11.57 -2.08 20.44
CA TYR A 91 -11.42 -3.25 19.60
C TYR A 91 -9.95 -3.62 19.43
N ASN A 92 -9.65 -4.91 19.55
CA ASN A 92 -8.41 -5.49 19.05
C ASN A 92 -8.69 -6.12 17.69
N ALA A 93 -7.87 -5.81 16.72
CA ALA A 93 -8.03 -6.27 15.35
C ALA A 93 -6.68 -6.58 14.70
N SER A 94 -6.74 -7.28 13.58
CA SER A 94 -5.66 -7.31 12.60
C SER A 94 -6.12 -6.63 11.31
N LEU A 95 -5.15 -6.14 10.53
CA LEU A 95 -5.38 -5.47 9.26
C LEU A 95 -4.55 -6.18 8.17
N THR A 96 -5.21 -6.55 7.07
CA THR A 96 -4.49 -6.95 5.85
C THR A 96 -4.65 -5.84 4.82
N VAL A 97 -3.54 -5.37 4.26
CA VAL A 97 -3.48 -4.36 3.22
C VAL A 97 -2.92 -4.96 1.95
N ILE A 98 -3.67 -4.88 0.86
CA ILE A 98 -3.24 -5.31 -0.47
C ILE A 98 -3.34 -4.09 -1.39
N ALA A 99 -2.28 -3.83 -2.17
CA ALA A 99 -2.29 -2.80 -3.20
C ALA A 99 -1.72 -3.35 -4.51
N ASN A 100 -2.34 -2.98 -5.63
CA ASN A 100 -1.99 -3.46 -6.95
C ASN A 100 -1.69 -2.28 -7.88
N ARG A 101 -0.79 -2.49 -8.84
CA ARG A 101 -0.56 -1.57 -9.93
C ARG A 101 -0.82 -2.25 -11.29
N PRO A 102 -1.33 -1.53 -12.29
CA PRO A 102 -1.46 -2.06 -13.64
C PRO A 102 -0.07 -2.26 -14.26
N ILE A 103 0.06 -3.30 -15.09
CA ILE A 103 1.24 -3.52 -15.96
C ILE A 103 0.93 -2.85 -17.30
N TYR A 104 1.86 -1.99 -17.76
CA TYR A 104 1.67 -1.19 -18.96
C TYR A 104 1.24 -2.02 -20.18
N ASN A 105 0.21 -1.53 -20.87
CA ASN A 105 -0.36 -2.10 -22.09
C ASN A 105 -0.83 -3.57 -21.95
N THR A 106 -1.27 -3.96 -20.75
CA THR A 106 -1.85 -5.28 -20.47
C THR A 106 -3.13 -5.15 -19.64
N SER A 107 -3.88 -6.25 -19.49
CA SER A 107 -4.99 -6.37 -18.55
C SER A 107 -4.54 -6.95 -17.19
N TYR A 108 -3.26 -7.19 -16.99
CA TYR A 108 -2.71 -7.77 -15.77
C TYR A 108 -2.32 -6.69 -14.77
N THR A 109 -2.39 -7.06 -13.50
CA THR A 109 -1.89 -6.24 -12.39
C THR A 109 -0.76 -6.96 -11.67
N SER A 110 0.15 -6.18 -11.10
CA SER A 110 1.21 -6.65 -10.21
C SER A 110 0.93 -6.18 -8.80
N THR A 111 0.96 -7.07 -7.82
CA THR A 111 0.76 -6.70 -6.42
C THR A 111 2.01 -5.95 -5.93
N LEU A 112 1.81 -4.74 -5.39
CA LEU A 112 2.85 -3.92 -4.78
C LEU A 112 3.02 -4.20 -3.30
N ILE A 113 1.92 -4.46 -2.60
CA ILE A 113 1.86 -4.69 -1.17
C ILE A 113 0.87 -5.83 -0.91
N ASN A 114 1.30 -6.79 -0.10
CA ASN A 114 0.44 -7.77 0.57
C ASN A 114 0.93 -7.86 2.01
N ARG A 115 0.33 -7.05 2.91
CA ARG A 115 0.81 -6.89 4.28
C ARG A 115 -0.24 -7.30 5.30
N PHE A 116 0.14 -8.21 6.17
CA PHE A 116 -0.60 -8.54 7.39
C PHE A 116 -0.02 -7.78 8.58
N ASP A 117 -0.83 -6.91 9.20
CA ASP A 117 -0.52 -6.15 10.40
C ASP A 117 -1.42 -6.64 11.55
N LYS A 118 -0.82 -7.22 12.57
CA LYS A 118 -1.54 -7.78 13.72
C LYS A 118 -1.79 -6.77 14.85
N ASP A 119 -1.17 -5.61 14.76
CA ASP A 119 -1.11 -4.63 15.85
C ASP A 119 -2.09 -3.47 15.62
N LEU A 120 -3.39 -3.78 15.48
CA LEU A 120 -4.44 -2.77 15.33
C LEU A 120 -5.38 -2.80 16.55
N THR A 121 -5.16 -1.89 17.50
CA THR A 121 -6.09 -1.64 18.61
C THR A 121 -6.67 -0.23 18.45
N PHE A 122 -7.99 -0.08 18.53
CA PHE A 122 -8.64 1.23 18.37
C PHE A 122 -9.93 1.31 19.19
N THR A 123 -10.44 2.54 19.36
CA THR A 123 -11.77 2.82 19.89
C THR A 123 -12.63 3.38 18.79
N TYR A 124 -13.89 2.97 18.75
CA TYR A 124 -14.90 3.50 17.83
C TYR A 124 -16.29 3.33 18.44
N LYS A 125 -17.06 4.38 18.42
CA LYS A 125 -18.50 4.37 18.68
C LYS A 125 -19.25 4.64 17.40
N GLN A 126 -20.46 4.13 17.33
CA GLN A 126 -21.36 4.39 16.23
C GLN A 126 -21.44 5.90 15.95
N PHE A 127 -21.25 6.30 14.68
CA PHE A 127 -21.23 7.67 14.19
C PHE A 127 -20.05 8.54 14.65
N ASP A 128 -19.03 8.00 15.33
CA ASP A 128 -17.84 8.77 15.63
C ASP A 128 -17.14 9.20 14.31
N PRO A 129 -16.74 10.46 14.17
CA PRO A 129 -15.99 10.92 13.01
C PRO A 129 -14.60 10.30 13.01
N LEU A 130 -14.09 9.98 11.82
CA LEU A 130 -12.71 9.53 11.64
C LEU A 130 -11.76 10.73 11.46
N ASP A 131 -11.53 11.46 12.56
CA ASP A 131 -10.65 12.62 12.58
C ASP A 131 -9.19 12.21 12.37
N PHE A 132 -8.49 12.97 11.54
CA PHE A 132 -7.08 12.77 11.23
C PHE A 132 -6.35 14.10 11.01
N ASN A 133 -5.14 14.18 11.55
CA ASN A 133 -4.20 15.27 11.31
C ASN A 133 -2.81 14.68 11.03
N GLU A 134 -2.15 15.10 9.95
CA GLU A 134 -0.82 14.62 9.59
C GLU A 134 0.24 14.92 10.65
N ASN A 135 0.12 16.06 11.32
CA ASN A 135 1.11 16.57 12.27
C ASN A 135 0.82 16.19 13.72
N GLN A 136 -0.30 15.54 14.00
CA GLN A 136 -0.72 15.21 15.35
C GLN A 136 -1.41 13.86 15.41
N PHE A 137 -1.02 13.03 16.36
CA PHE A 137 -1.72 11.78 16.66
C PHE A 137 -3.07 12.09 17.30
N ILE A 138 -4.17 11.68 16.67
CA ILE A 138 -5.54 11.81 17.18
C ILE A 138 -6.06 10.46 17.66
N ASN A 139 -6.11 9.47 16.78
CA ASN A 139 -6.48 8.10 17.15
C ASN A 139 -5.70 7.06 16.34
N ASN A 140 -5.61 5.84 16.87
CA ASN A 140 -4.77 4.80 16.28
C ASN A 140 -5.32 4.25 14.96
N LEU A 141 -6.64 4.24 14.76
CA LEU A 141 -7.25 3.71 13.54
C LEU A 141 -6.90 4.60 12.35
N THR A 142 -7.26 5.89 12.39
CA THR A 142 -6.99 6.81 11.28
C THR A 142 -5.50 6.99 11.03
N HIS A 143 -4.69 6.94 12.09
CA HIS A 143 -3.24 7.02 11.98
C HIS A 143 -2.65 5.80 11.26
N THR A 144 -3.16 4.59 11.55
CA THR A 144 -2.76 3.36 10.86
C THR A 144 -3.21 3.35 9.40
N LEU A 145 -4.44 3.77 9.12
CA LEU A 145 -4.96 3.86 7.76
C LEU A 145 -4.14 4.85 6.92
N ALA A 146 -3.83 6.03 7.47
CA ALA A 146 -3.01 7.05 6.81
C ALA A 146 -1.57 6.56 6.57
N PHE A 147 -0.97 5.85 7.53
CA PHE A 147 0.35 5.22 7.35
C PHE A 147 0.36 4.32 6.12
N TYR A 148 -0.63 3.43 5.99
CA TYR A 148 -0.68 2.54 4.83
C TYR A 148 -1.04 3.27 3.54
N ALA A 149 -1.86 4.32 3.57
CA ALA A 149 -2.12 5.15 2.40
C ALA A 149 -0.81 5.77 1.86
N TYR A 150 0.01 6.37 2.72
CA TYR A 150 1.31 6.91 2.33
C TYR A 150 2.31 5.83 1.93
N PHE A 151 2.32 4.70 2.62
CA PHE A 151 3.21 3.60 2.26
C PHE A 151 2.86 3.00 0.89
N ILE A 152 1.57 2.87 0.54
CA ILE A 152 1.08 2.46 -0.79
C ILE A 152 1.57 3.46 -1.84
N LEU A 153 1.35 4.76 -1.64
CA LEU A 153 1.83 5.79 -2.55
C LEU A 153 3.36 5.74 -2.74
N GLY A 154 4.09 5.56 -1.64
CA GLY A 154 5.55 5.42 -1.71
C GLY A 154 5.99 4.26 -2.60
N MET A 155 5.38 3.09 -2.43
CA MET A 155 5.69 1.90 -3.24
C MET A 155 5.26 2.07 -4.69
N ASP A 156 4.11 2.69 -4.93
CA ASP A 156 3.60 2.95 -6.27
C ASP A 156 4.51 3.90 -7.04
N TYR A 157 4.81 5.07 -6.49
CA TYR A 157 5.68 6.06 -7.13
C TYR A 157 7.10 5.52 -7.37
N ASP A 158 7.67 4.75 -6.44
CA ASP A 158 8.95 4.07 -6.64
C ASP A 158 8.90 3.04 -7.76
N SER A 159 7.74 2.46 -8.06
CA SER A 159 7.57 1.51 -9.16
C SER A 159 7.57 2.17 -10.53
N TYR A 160 7.33 3.48 -10.61
CA TYR A 160 7.33 4.26 -11.86
C TYR A 160 8.58 5.11 -12.05
N ALA A 161 9.18 5.62 -10.96
CA ALA A 161 10.35 6.47 -10.98
C ALA A 161 11.30 6.12 -9.83
N GLN A 162 12.60 6.04 -10.10
CA GLN A 162 13.60 5.75 -9.08
C GLN A 162 13.53 6.79 -7.96
N ASN A 163 13.31 6.33 -6.72
CA ASN A 163 13.10 7.16 -5.54
C ASN A 163 11.89 8.12 -5.63
N GLY A 164 10.95 7.89 -6.55
CA GLY A 164 9.76 8.73 -6.70
C GLY A 164 8.86 8.77 -5.47
N GLY A 165 8.86 7.70 -4.67
CA GLY A 165 8.06 7.56 -3.45
C GLY A 165 8.64 8.20 -2.19
N GLU A 166 9.84 8.83 -2.25
CA GLU A 166 10.56 9.36 -1.08
C GLU A 166 9.68 10.22 -0.17
N VAL A 167 8.97 11.18 -0.74
CA VAL A 167 8.10 12.12 -0.01
C VAL A 167 7.01 11.38 0.79
N TYR A 168 6.45 10.32 0.22
CA TYR A 168 5.37 9.56 0.86
C TYR A 168 5.91 8.64 1.97
N PHE A 169 7.08 8.03 1.79
CA PHE A 169 7.73 7.30 2.86
C PHE A 169 8.14 8.21 4.02
N GLN A 170 8.59 9.44 3.73
CA GLN A 170 8.87 10.45 4.76
C GLN A 170 7.60 10.80 5.55
N LYS A 171 6.46 11.03 4.88
CA LYS A 171 5.16 11.22 5.54
C LYS A 171 4.77 10.03 6.41
N ALA A 172 4.93 8.81 5.91
CA ALA A 172 4.69 7.60 6.72
C ALA A 172 5.62 7.54 7.96
N GLN A 173 6.88 7.95 7.83
CA GLN A 173 7.82 8.03 8.95
C GLN A 173 7.43 9.12 9.95
N GLU A 174 6.93 10.26 9.49
CA GLU A 174 6.42 11.32 10.36
C GLU A 174 5.23 10.83 11.19
N LEU A 175 4.31 10.08 10.58
CA LEU A 175 3.22 9.44 11.33
C LEU A 175 3.75 8.49 12.42
N VAL A 176 4.76 7.69 12.14
CA VAL A 176 5.40 6.84 13.15
C VAL A 176 5.96 7.68 14.29
N ASN A 177 6.63 8.78 13.97
CA ASN A 177 7.26 9.66 14.96
C ASN A 177 6.24 10.42 15.82
N ASN A 178 5.05 10.71 15.28
CA ASN A 178 4.00 11.47 15.95
C ASN A 178 3.24 10.66 17.02
N VAL A 179 3.38 9.32 17.03
CA VAL A 179 2.69 8.50 18.04
C VAL A 179 3.34 8.70 19.43
N PRO A 180 2.60 9.18 20.44
CA PRO A 180 3.15 9.42 21.76
C PRO A 180 3.72 8.14 22.39
N SER A 181 4.86 8.24 23.05
CA SER A 181 5.49 7.09 23.72
C SER A 181 4.62 6.47 24.81
N THR A 182 3.68 7.25 25.36
CA THR A 182 2.75 6.85 26.40
C THR A 182 1.40 6.32 25.87
N SER A 183 1.22 6.25 24.54
CA SER A 183 -0.07 5.89 23.93
C SER A 183 -0.53 4.46 24.24
N GLY A 184 0.42 3.54 24.52
CA GLY A 184 0.12 2.12 24.74
C GLY A 184 -0.18 1.32 23.46
N PHE A 185 -0.20 1.96 22.28
CA PHE A 185 -0.44 1.29 21.01
C PHE A 185 0.84 0.65 20.46
N SER A 186 0.74 -0.63 20.06
CA SER A 186 1.85 -1.39 19.45
C SER A 186 2.01 -1.10 17.96
N GLY A 187 3.17 -1.47 17.42
CA GLY A 187 3.46 -1.41 15.99
C GLY A 187 4.14 -0.14 15.53
N TRP A 188 4.39 0.81 16.43
CA TRP A 188 4.93 2.13 16.11
C TRP A 188 6.37 2.36 16.58
N ARG A 189 6.98 1.39 17.28
CA ARG A 189 8.30 1.57 17.89
C ARG A 189 9.24 0.43 17.55
N SER A 190 10.54 0.74 17.55
CA SER A 190 11.60 -0.25 17.30
C SER A 190 11.65 -1.38 18.32
N PHE A 191 11.19 -1.14 19.54
CA PHE A 191 11.23 -2.07 20.67
C PHE A 191 9.88 -2.75 20.96
N ASP A 192 8.84 -2.52 20.14
CA ASP A 192 7.60 -3.28 20.24
C ASP A 192 7.89 -4.77 19.99
N ASN A 193 7.09 -5.64 20.60
CA ASN A 193 7.33 -7.09 20.78
C ASN A 193 7.65 -7.88 19.51
N ASN A 194 7.62 -7.26 18.35
CA ASN A 194 8.03 -7.85 17.08
C ASN A 194 8.66 -6.81 16.17
N ASN A 195 9.64 -7.23 15.40
CA ASN A 195 10.26 -6.40 14.37
C ASN A 195 9.45 -6.35 13.05
N GLN A 196 8.33 -7.05 12.96
CA GLN A 196 7.39 -7.05 11.84
C GLN A 196 6.31 -5.99 12.06
N ASN A 197 6.68 -4.71 12.15
CA ASN A 197 5.78 -3.62 12.49
C ASN A 197 5.96 -2.40 11.56
N ARG A 198 5.09 -1.39 11.69
CA ARG A 198 5.07 -0.18 10.86
C ARG A 198 6.35 0.63 10.98
N TYR A 199 6.92 0.73 12.19
CA TYR A 199 8.20 1.40 12.41
C TYR A 199 9.31 0.82 11.53
N TRP A 200 9.53 -0.50 11.61
CA TRP A 200 10.61 -1.13 10.86
C TRP A 200 10.34 -1.15 9.37
N LEU A 201 9.06 -1.25 8.95
CA LEU A 201 8.69 -1.27 7.55
C LEU A 201 9.14 0.02 6.84
N VAL A 202 8.77 1.18 7.36
CA VAL A 202 9.17 2.47 6.75
C VAL A 202 10.63 2.79 7.00
N ASN A 203 11.18 2.45 8.16
CA ASN A 203 12.60 2.64 8.46
C ASN A 203 13.49 1.87 7.48
N ASN A 204 13.14 0.64 7.11
CA ASN A 204 13.91 -0.15 6.15
C ASN A 204 13.92 0.50 4.76
N VAL A 205 12.77 0.98 4.29
CA VAL A 205 12.67 1.63 2.97
C VAL A 205 13.49 2.92 2.89
N LEU A 206 13.50 3.71 3.96
CA LEU A 206 14.22 4.98 4.02
C LEU A 206 15.70 4.83 4.38
N ASN A 207 16.15 3.65 4.79
CA ASN A 207 17.52 3.42 5.19
C ASN A 207 18.44 3.37 3.96
N SER A 208 19.42 4.27 3.91
CA SER A 208 20.40 4.34 2.81
C SER A 208 21.21 3.06 2.62
N ARG A 209 21.33 2.21 3.64
CA ARG A 209 21.97 0.90 3.53
C ARG A 209 21.20 -0.07 2.62
N TYR A 210 19.88 0.11 2.48
CA TYR A 210 19.00 -0.76 1.73
C TYR A 210 18.44 -0.10 0.45
N THR A 211 19.16 0.87 -0.10
CA THR A 211 18.77 1.60 -1.33
C THR A 211 18.48 0.67 -2.49
N SER A 212 19.23 -0.45 -2.59
CA SER A 212 19.03 -1.50 -3.61
C SER A 212 17.61 -2.07 -3.60
N PHE A 213 16.84 -1.99 -2.48
CA PHE A 213 15.43 -2.38 -2.47
C PHE A 213 14.60 -1.48 -3.40
N ARG A 214 14.73 -0.17 -3.28
CA ARG A 214 13.99 0.81 -4.09
C ARG A 214 14.42 0.80 -5.55
N GLU A 215 15.73 0.64 -5.80
CA GLU A 215 16.27 0.45 -7.14
C GLU A 215 15.71 -0.82 -7.79
N GLY A 216 15.65 -1.91 -7.02
CA GLY A 216 15.03 -3.17 -7.43
C GLY A 216 13.54 -3.00 -7.75
N ASN A 217 12.79 -2.27 -6.93
CA ASN A 217 11.37 -2.01 -7.14
C ASN A 217 11.13 -1.29 -8.48
N TYR A 218 11.88 -0.23 -8.78
CA TYR A 218 11.83 0.48 -10.05
C TYR A 218 12.21 -0.42 -11.23
N THR A 219 13.37 -1.08 -11.15
CA THR A 219 13.91 -1.89 -12.23
C THR A 219 12.99 -3.06 -12.56
N TYR A 220 12.47 -3.74 -11.53
CA TYR A 220 11.58 -4.87 -11.69
C TYR A 220 10.24 -4.46 -12.35
N HIS A 221 9.61 -3.38 -11.88
CA HIS A 221 8.30 -2.96 -12.37
C HIS A 221 8.41 -2.18 -13.69
N ARG A 222 9.17 -1.07 -13.69
CA ARG A 222 9.17 -0.14 -14.83
C ARG A 222 9.99 -0.65 -16.01
N LEU A 223 11.17 -1.22 -15.75
CA LEU A 223 12.07 -1.71 -16.81
C LEU A 223 11.84 -3.19 -17.12
N GLY A 224 11.24 -3.94 -16.20
CA GLY A 224 10.87 -5.33 -16.35
C GLY A 224 9.42 -5.52 -16.79
N LEU A 225 8.47 -5.55 -15.84
CA LEU A 225 7.06 -5.90 -16.09
C LEU A 225 6.43 -5.03 -17.19
N ASP A 226 6.61 -3.71 -17.14
CA ASP A 226 6.04 -2.77 -18.12
C ASP A 226 6.61 -2.91 -19.53
N ARG A 227 7.70 -3.66 -19.70
CA ARG A 227 8.35 -3.88 -21.00
C ARG A 227 8.14 -5.27 -21.59
N LEU A 228 7.43 -6.15 -20.89
CA LEU A 228 7.20 -7.53 -21.36
C LEU A 228 6.51 -7.59 -22.73
N VAL A 229 5.60 -6.65 -23.00
CA VAL A 229 4.87 -6.58 -24.28
C VAL A 229 5.77 -6.05 -25.40
N ASP A 230 6.66 -5.10 -25.09
CA ASP A 230 7.54 -4.48 -26.08
C ASP A 230 8.70 -5.40 -26.49
N SER A 231 9.36 -6.02 -25.51
CA SER A 231 10.53 -6.89 -25.71
C SER A 231 10.70 -7.85 -24.53
N LYS A 232 10.23 -9.09 -24.70
CA LYS A 232 10.30 -10.11 -23.64
C LYS A 232 11.73 -10.37 -23.15
N ASP A 233 12.70 -10.52 -24.07
CA ASP A 233 14.07 -10.86 -23.70
C ASP A 233 14.73 -9.75 -22.87
N THR A 234 14.57 -8.49 -23.27
CA THR A 234 15.11 -7.33 -22.52
C THR A 234 14.39 -7.16 -21.17
N ALA A 235 13.08 -7.34 -21.16
CA ALA A 235 12.27 -7.27 -19.94
C ALA A 235 12.69 -8.33 -18.92
N MET A 236 12.92 -9.58 -19.38
CA MET A 236 13.40 -10.67 -18.51
C MET A 236 14.76 -10.35 -17.88
N LEU A 237 15.67 -9.75 -18.61
CA LEU A 237 16.97 -9.31 -18.07
C LEU A 237 16.77 -8.23 -16.99
N SER A 238 15.84 -7.30 -17.21
CA SER A 238 15.52 -6.27 -16.24
C SER A 238 14.83 -6.85 -14.99
N LEU A 239 13.94 -7.82 -15.14
CA LEU A 239 13.34 -8.54 -14.02
C LEU A 239 14.40 -9.23 -13.16
N LEU A 240 15.33 -9.96 -13.78
CA LEU A 240 16.45 -10.59 -13.10
C LEU A 240 17.38 -9.58 -12.43
N SER A 241 17.61 -8.42 -13.07
CA SER A 241 18.40 -7.33 -12.48
C SER A 241 17.72 -6.75 -11.25
N GLY A 242 16.40 -6.48 -11.29
CA GLY A 242 15.64 -6.05 -10.13
C GLY A 242 15.68 -7.06 -8.98
N MET A 243 15.55 -8.37 -9.31
CA MET A 243 15.70 -9.43 -8.31
C MET A 243 17.12 -9.50 -7.72
N SER A 244 18.16 -9.20 -8.53
CA SER A 244 19.54 -9.10 -8.00
C SER A 244 19.67 -7.97 -6.98
N SER A 245 19.08 -6.80 -7.25
CA SER A 245 19.07 -5.68 -6.31
C SER A 245 18.34 -6.03 -5.00
N PHE A 246 17.23 -6.73 -5.05
CA PHE A 246 16.57 -7.27 -3.84
C PHE A 246 17.46 -8.28 -3.11
N SER A 247 18.16 -9.15 -3.85
CA SER A 247 19.05 -10.14 -3.28
C SER A 247 20.24 -9.51 -2.52
N GLU A 248 20.74 -8.37 -2.96
CA GLU A 248 21.79 -7.60 -2.22
C GLU A 248 21.32 -7.22 -0.82
N VAL A 249 20.08 -6.73 -0.70
CA VAL A 249 19.48 -6.42 0.61
C VAL A 249 19.32 -7.66 1.46
N GLY A 250 18.84 -8.76 0.88
CA GLY A 250 18.67 -10.04 1.57
C GLY A 250 19.99 -10.65 2.07
N LEU A 251 21.09 -10.47 1.32
CA LEU A 251 22.45 -10.88 1.75
C LEU A 251 22.96 -10.08 2.95
N ASP A 252 22.68 -8.77 2.95
CA ASP A 252 23.10 -7.88 4.03
C ASP A 252 22.26 -8.08 5.29
N ALA A 253 20.95 -8.30 5.13
CA ALA A 253 20.01 -8.43 6.25
C ALA A 253 18.80 -9.34 5.90
N PRO A 254 18.92 -10.67 6.07
CA PRO A 254 17.97 -11.64 5.54
C PRO A 254 16.59 -11.63 6.18
N ASN A 255 16.40 -11.01 7.34
CA ASN A 255 15.13 -11.03 8.09
C ASN A 255 14.47 -9.65 8.21
N LEU A 256 14.77 -8.74 7.29
CA LEU A 256 14.15 -7.43 7.30
C LEU A 256 12.64 -7.52 7.02
N PRO A 257 11.82 -6.74 7.73
CA PRO A 257 10.38 -6.61 7.45
C PRO A 257 10.04 -6.30 6.00
N ILE A 258 10.83 -5.47 5.33
CA ILE A 258 10.63 -5.13 3.93
C ILE A 258 10.91 -6.32 2.99
N MET A 259 11.87 -7.19 3.32
CA MET A 259 12.14 -8.42 2.55
C MET A 259 11.04 -9.46 2.75
N GLN A 260 10.50 -9.56 3.97
CA GLN A 260 9.33 -10.42 4.22
C GLN A 260 8.10 -9.91 3.45
N LEU A 261 7.85 -8.61 3.46
CA LEU A 261 6.79 -8.00 2.65
C LEU A 261 6.97 -8.32 1.17
N LEU A 262 8.19 -8.20 0.64
CA LEU A 262 8.49 -8.52 -0.76
C LEU A 262 8.18 -9.98 -1.09
N SER A 263 8.61 -10.92 -0.25
CA SER A 263 8.35 -12.35 -0.43
C SER A 263 6.86 -12.67 -0.40
N ASP A 264 6.15 -12.19 0.61
CA ASP A 264 4.71 -12.38 0.76
C ASP A 264 3.91 -11.80 -0.42
N THR A 265 4.42 -10.72 -1.01
CA THR A 265 3.79 -10.01 -2.13
C THR A 265 4.07 -10.68 -3.47
N LYS A 266 5.33 -11.10 -3.73
CA LYS A 266 5.80 -11.46 -5.07
C LYS A 266 5.91 -12.97 -5.33
N LYS A 267 5.80 -13.81 -4.31
CA LYS A 267 5.99 -15.26 -4.45
C LYS A 267 5.22 -15.87 -5.64
N LEU A 268 3.92 -15.63 -5.72
CA LEU A 268 3.08 -16.18 -6.81
C LEU A 268 3.44 -15.58 -8.17
N GLU A 269 3.77 -14.29 -8.22
CA GLU A 269 4.19 -13.62 -9.44
C GLU A 269 5.51 -14.23 -9.96
N TRP A 270 6.50 -14.45 -9.10
CA TRP A 270 7.76 -15.09 -9.48
C TRP A 270 7.55 -16.54 -9.95
N LEU A 271 6.71 -17.32 -9.27
CA LEU A 271 6.38 -18.66 -9.71
C LEU A 271 5.78 -18.68 -11.12
N ASN A 272 4.86 -17.76 -11.39
CA ASN A 272 4.20 -17.68 -12.69
C ASN A 272 5.13 -17.16 -13.81
N LEU A 273 5.94 -16.13 -13.50
CA LEU A 273 6.85 -15.52 -14.49
C LEU A 273 7.95 -16.47 -14.94
N PHE A 274 8.52 -17.26 -14.04
CA PHE A 274 9.75 -18.00 -14.33
C PHE A 274 9.54 -19.50 -14.57
N SER A 275 8.37 -20.07 -14.24
CA SER A 275 8.14 -21.53 -14.38
C SER A 275 8.27 -22.06 -15.80
N GLU A 276 7.91 -21.26 -16.80
CA GLU A 276 7.90 -21.66 -18.23
C GLU A 276 9.12 -21.08 -19.00
N GLU A 277 10.07 -20.45 -18.31
CA GLU A 277 11.22 -19.82 -18.96
C GLU A 277 12.35 -20.80 -19.25
N LYS A 278 13.37 -20.36 -20.02
CA LYS A 278 14.57 -21.13 -20.34
C LYS A 278 15.37 -21.44 -19.06
N SER A 279 16.15 -22.51 -19.11
CA SER A 279 16.88 -23.02 -17.92
C SER A 279 17.90 -22.03 -17.34
N ASP A 280 18.51 -21.18 -18.18
CA ASP A 280 19.42 -20.11 -17.75
C ASP A 280 18.69 -19.01 -16.96
N ILE A 281 17.51 -18.59 -17.43
CA ILE A 281 16.64 -17.63 -16.76
C ILE A 281 16.13 -18.20 -15.42
N LYS A 282 15.63 -19.43 -15.41
CA LYS A 282 15.21 -20.15 -14.20
C LYS A 282 16.34 -20.23 -13.16
N SER A 283 17.55 -20.58 -13.60
CA SER A 283 18.72 -20.68 -12.74
C SER A 283 19.13 -19.33 -12.15
N ALA A 284 19.07 -18.25 -12.94
CA ALA A 284 19.35 -16.90 -12.46
C ALA A 284 18.31 -16.43 -11.44
N ALA A 285 17.01 -16.68 -11.70
CA ALA A 285 15.93 -16.37 -10.76
C ALA A 285 16.09 -17.16 -9.44
N LEU A 286 16.35 -18.47 -9.50
CA LEU A 286 16.59 -19.30 -8.32
C LEU A 286 17.76 -18.80 -7.47
N LYS A 287 18.84 -18.34 -8.10
CA LYS A 287 19.97 -17.76 -7.38
C LYS A 287 19.54 -16.57 -6.51
N SER A 288 18.79 -15.64 -7.07
CA SER A 288 18.26 -14.49 -6.30
C SER A 288 17.27 -14.93 -5.23
N LEU A 289 16.34 -15.83 -5.56
CA LEU A 289 15.30 -16.31 -4.64
C LEU A 289 15.87 -17.07 -3.42
N THR A 290 17.04 -17.71 -3.55
CA THR A 290 17.73 -18.33 -2.42
C THR A 290 18.04 -17.33 -1.30
N THR A 291 18.20 -16.06 -1.65
CA THR A 291 18.51 -14.99 -0.69
C THR A 291 17.28 -14.17 -0.32
N ILE A 292 16.43 -13.90 -1.31
CA ILE A 292 15.23 -13.07 -1.11
C ILE A 292 14.20 -13.81 -0.25
N ASP A 293 13.96 -15.08 -0.55
CA ASP A 293 12.91 -15.90 0.04
C ASP A 293 13.39 -17.33 0.34
N PRO A 294 14.36 -17.47 1.25
CA PRO A 294 14.96 -18.77 1.57
C PRO A 294 13.96 -19.80 2.11
N ASN A 295 12.90 -19.34 2.76
CA ASN A 295 11.89 -20.20 3.37
C ASN A 295 11.06 -20.98 2.33
N ASN A 296 10.91 -20.43 1.10
CA ASN A 296 10.13 -21.03 0.02
C ASN A 296 11.01 -21.62 -1.10
N ILE A 297 12.33 -21.74 -0.91
CA ILE A 297 13.26 -22.13 -1.98
C ILE A 297 12.97 -23.53 -2.57
N GLU A 298 12.50 -24.47 -1.78
CA GLU A 298 12.17 -25.81 -2.27
C GLU A 298 10.95 -25.81 -3.19
N GLU A 299 9.98 -24.93 -2.94
CA GLU A 299 8.83 -24.74 -3.83
C GLU A 299 9.28 -24.18 -5.18
N TYR A 300 10.14 -23.14 -5.18
CA TYR A 300 10.70 -22.58 -6.42
C TYR A 300 11.50 -23.63 -7.20
N ARG A 301 12.36 -24.40 -6.52
CA ARG A 301 13.12 -25.51 -7.14
C ARG A 301 12.22 -26.55 -7.77
N SER A 302 11.11 -26.87 -7.15
CA SER A 302 10.18 -27.87 -7.67
C SER A 302 9.43 -27.38 -8.91
N ARG A 303 9.10 -26.09 -8.97
CA ARG A 303 8.35 -25.46 -10.06
C ARG A 303 9.23 -25.07 -11.26
N PHE A 304 10.51 -24.82 -11.05
CA PHE A 304 11.45 -24.40 -12.07
C PHE A 304 12.25 -25.56 -12.70
N LYS A 305 11.79 -26.78 -12.49
CA LYS A 305 12.39 -27.99 -13.11
C LYS A 305 12.27 -28.01 -14.63
#